data_6a3e0fca8a2a97b625017324960fec3c
#
_entry.id   6a3e0fca8a2a97b625017324960fec3c
#
_cell.length_a   1.000
_cell.length_b   1.000
_cell.length_c   1.000
_cell.angle_alpha   90.00
_cell.angle_beta   90.00
_cell.angle_gamma   90.00
#
_symmetry.space_group_name_H-M   'P 1'
#
loop_
_entity.id
_entity.type
_entity.pdbx_description
1 polymer ?
#
loop_
_entity_poly.entity_id
_entity_poly.type
_entity_poly.pdbx_seq_one_letter_code
_entity_poly.pdbx_strand_id
1 'polypeptide(L)'
;MSKSLPLFTSLPKALPKALPKALPPRGITLALSAALVAAALTATVSTAGAAAAHPAPPAAAPLTDVRIAAHFDLSAGQMPENIALLSDGTADVTFAAARQVARIAPGQAPRVLATLPAPADGGVHTPVLGFPLTTGIVHTADGTVYVLYATGTADLTGLWRLRPGQAPRRIAALPADGLPNGLALDERGRRLYITDSVLGAVWTVPLTGGAPAKWSAAPALASTGFLGANGAKVHDGALWVTNLDQGTLLRIPIRSGNRAGTPQVKASGMVGIDDFAFTGRGDDILAALNGPNTVVRIRPDGTETTVLNAGDGLQNPTSVALRGDDVYVLSAAYTTAADPNLLRARLHDHR
;
A
#
# COMPACT_ATOMS: atom_id res chain seq x y z
N MET A 1 -32.76 -25.78 -16.78
CA MET A 1 -31.76 -26.73 -16.23
C MET A 1 -30.68 -25.89 -15.58
N SER A 2 -30.79 -25.73 -14.27
CA SER A 2 -29.89 -24.93 -13.45
C SER A 2 -28.65 -25.77 -13.15
N LYS A 3 -27.46 -25.33 -13.61
CA LYS A 3 -26.18 -25.91 -13.18
C LYS A 3 -25.65 -25.08 -12.03
N SER A 4 -25.79 -25.61 -10.83
CA SER A 4 -25.16 -25.15 -9.62
C SER A 4 -23.63 -25.18 -9.79
N LEU A 5 -22.97 -24.05 -9.55
CA LEU A 5 -21.50 -23.96 -9.41
C LEU A 5 -21.07 -24.75 -8.15
N PRO A 6 -19.94 -25.45 -8.20
CA PRO A 6 -19.41 -26.11 -7.02
C PRO A 6 -18.96 -25.09 -5.99
N LEU A 7 -19.44 -25.22 -4.78
CA LEU A 7 -18.95 -24.55 -3.58
C LEU A 7 -17.45 -24.85 -3.41
N PHE A 8 -16.65 -23.79 -3.24
CA PHE A 8 -15.25 -23.88 -2.83
C PHE A 8 -15.15 -24.53 -1.45
N THR A 9 -14.92 -25.85 -1.42
CA THR A 9 -14.80 -26.63 -0.18
C THR A 9 -13.36 -26.77 0.33
N SER A 10 -12.39 -26.00 -0.19
CA SER A 10 -11.06 -25.94 0.44
C SER A 10 -10.35 -24.63 0.05
N LEU A 11 -10.31 -23.68 0.96
CA LEU A 11 -9.20 -22.75 1.03
C LEU A 11 -7.92 -23.58 1.20
N PRO A 12 -6.83 -23.31 0.47
CA PRO A 12 -5.58 -24.00 0.71
C PRO A 12 -5.15 -23.77 2.15
N LYS A 13 -5.09 -24.86 2.93
CA LYS A 13 -4.43 -24.89 4.24
C LYS A 13 -2.95 -24.62 3.98
N ALA A 14 -2.45 -23.52 4.54
CA ALA A 14 -1.04 -23.15 4.67
C ALA A 14 -0.62 -21.96 3.82
N LEU A 15 -0.84 -20.78 4.37
CA LEU A 15 0.24 -19.79 4.42
C LEU A 15 1.39 -20.44 5.22
N PRO A 16 2.67 -20.31 4.80
CA PRO A 16 3.77 -20.89 5.56
C PRO A 16 3.77 -20.31 6.98
N LYS A 17 3.53 -21.19 7.96
CA LYS A 17 3.85 -20.94 9.35
C LYS A 17 5.37 -20.94 9.42
N ALA A 18 5.97 -19.78 9.61
CA ALA A 18 7.16 -19.58 10.42
C ALA A 18 7.89 -18.29 10.01
N LEU A 19 7.64 -17.26 10.73
CA LEU A 19 8.72 -16.31 11.06
C LEU A 19 9.74 -17.10 11.90
N PRO A 20 11.05 -17.00 11.59
CA PRO A 20 12.08 -17.65 12.40
C PRO A 20 12.07 -17.07 13.80
N LYS A 21 12.01 -17.97 14.82
CA LYS A 21 12.15 -17.62 16.22
C LYS A 21 13.50 -16.93 16.42
N ALA A 22 13.49 -15.75 17.00
CA ALA A 22 14.65 -15.05 17.46
C ALA A 22 15.47 -15.94 18.42
N LEU A 23 16.77 -16.07 18.17
CA LEU A 23 17.73 -16.68 19.06
C LEU A 23 17.95 -15.79 20.29
N PRO A 24 18.11 -16.37 21.49
CA PRO A 24 18.36 -15.58 22.69
C PRO A 24 19.77 -14.97 22.69
N PRO A 25 19.97 -13.79 23.28
CA PRO A 25 21.27 -13.17 23.33
C PRO A 25 22.17 -13.94 24.30
N ARG A 26 23.36 -14.32 23.85
CA ARG A 26 24.44 -14.84 24.67
C ARG A 26 24.97 -13.70 25.54
N GLY A 27 24.80 -13.83 26.84
CA GLY A 27 25.37 -12.92 27.82
C GLY A 27 26.89 -12.95 27.82
N ILE A 28 27.48 -11.78 27.74
CA ILE A 28 28.91 -11.54 28.11
C ILE A 28 28.87 -10.78 29.42
N THR A 29 29.28 -11.46 30.47
CA THR A 29 29.46 -10.88 31.80
C THR A 29 30.84 -10.20 31.83
N LEU A 30 30.88 -8.88 31.91
CA LEU A 30 32.08 -8.14 32.26
C LEU A 30 31.90 -7.60 33.69
N ALA A 31 32.71 -8.12 34.60
CA ALA A 31 32.84 -7.60 35.93
C ALA A 31 33.71 -6.33 35.91
N LEU A 32 33.21 -5.21 36.42
CA LEU A 32 34.04 -4.05 36.75
C LEU A 32 33.86 -3.71 38.22
N SER A 33 35.00 -3.72 38.90
CA SER A 33 35.19 -3.43 40.30
C SER A 33 34.94 -1.96 40.61
N ALA A 34 34.20 -1.70 41.70
CA ALA A 34 33.96 -0.36 42.23
C ALA A 34 35.14 0.15 43.04
N ALA A 35 35.57 1.38 42.81
CA ALA A 35 36.37 2.14 43.73
C ALA A 35 35.56 3.37 44.19
N LEU A 36 35.19 3.39 45.48
CA LEU A 36 34.58 4.55 46.15
C LEU A 36 35.63 5.63 46.36
N VAL A 37 35.34 6.86 45.91
CA VAL A 37 35.95 8.08 46.49
C VAL A 37 34.79 8.98 46.93
N ALA A 38 34.67 9.15 48.26
CA ALA A 38 33.71 10.08 48.84
C ALA A 38 34.35 11.48 48.91
N ALA A 39 33.74 12.44 48.22
CA ALA A 39 33.99 13.86 48.42
C ALA A 39 32.69 14.52 48.86
N ALA A 40 32.65 14.96 50.11
CA ALA A 40 31.54 15.72 50.67
C ALA A 40 31.61 17.17 50.15
N LEU A 41 30.65 17.58 49.35
CA LEU A 41 30.35 19.00 49.08
C LEU A 41 28.98 19.32 49.69
N THR A 42 28.95 20.17 50.69
CA THR A 42 27.74 20.78 51.21
C THR A 42 27.21 21.84 50.21
N ALA A 43 26.17 21.51 49.49
CA ALA A 43 25.44 22.46 48.65
C ALA A 43 24.20 22.93 49.40
N THR A 44 24.09 24.22 49.60
CA THR A 44 22.88 24.91 50.12
C THR A 44 21.76 24.79 49.09
N VAL A 45 20.70 24.09 49.47
CA VAL A 45 19.51 23.93 48.64
C VAL A 45 18.67 25.20 48.78
N SER A 46 18.68 26.05 47.74
CA SER A 46 17.66 27.08 47.55
C SER A 46 16.40 26.41 47.01
N THR A 47 15.35 26.35 47.80
CA THR A 47 14.00 25.91 47.38
C THR A 47 13.38 26.98 46.50
N ALA A 48 13.72 26.98 45.20
CA ALA A 48 12.90 27.62 44.21
C ALA A 48 11.66 26.72 43.98
N GLY A 49 10.48 27.24 44.32
CA GLY A 49 9.23 26.52 44.13
C GLY A 49 9.05 26.10 42.64
N ALA A 50 9.09 24.81 42.41
CA ALA A 50 8.75 24.26 41.13
C ALA A 50 7.25 24.51 40.91
N ALA A 51 6.92 25.48 40.05
CA ALA A 51 5.58 25.59 39.49
C ALA A 51 5.28 24.25 38.81
N ALA A 52 4.25 23.55 39.28
CA ALA A 52 3.78 22.31 38.63
C ALA A 52 3.43 22.63 37.20
N ALA A 53 4.24 22.17 36.26
CA ALA A 53 3.92 22.23 34.85
C ALA A 53 2.63 21.41 34.65
N HIS A 54 1.56 22.08 34.27
CA HIS A 54 0.35 21.38 33.82
C HIS A 54 0.79 20.48 32.67
N PRO A 55 0.40 19.18 32.65
CA PRO A 55 0.67 18.34 31.51
C PRO A 55 0.03 19.01 30.29
N ALA A 56 0.82 19.20 29.23
CA ALA A 56 0.30 19.70 27.96
C ALA A 56 -0.87 18.79 27.55
N PRO A 57 -1.98 19.36 27.06
CA PRO A 57 -3.09 18.54 26.58
C PRO A 57 -2.54 17.57 25.52
N PRO A 58 -3.01 16.30 25.50
CA PRO A 58 -2.55 15.35 24.51
C PRO A 58 -2.75 15.98 23.12
N ALA A 59 -1.72 15.89 22.28
CA ALA A 59 -1.82 16.37 20.91
C ALA A 59 -3.04 15.70 20.26
N ALA A 60 -3.95 16.51 19.71
CA ALA A 60 -5.16 15.95 19.10
C ALA A 60 -4.76 14.96 18.00
N ALA A 61 -5.51 13.86 17.90
CA ALA A 61 -5.28 12.84 16.91
C ALA A 61 -5.26 13.47 15.49
N PRO A 62 -4.27 13.17 14.65
CA PRO A 62 -4.17 13.78 13.33
C PRO A 62 -5.31 13.37 12.39
N LEU A 63 -6.05 12.30 12.71
CA LEU A 63 -7.24 11.83 12.00
C LEU A 63 -8.45 11.83 12.96
N THR A 64 -9.56 12.35 12.47
CA THR A 64 -10.86 12.40 13.19
C THR A 64 -11.97 11.84 12.29
N ASP A 65 -13.21 11.79 12.82
CA ASP A 65 -14.40 11.31 12.10
C ASP A 65 -14.21 9.91 11.48
N VAL A 66 -13.47 9.05 12.20
CA VAL A 66 -13.14 7.70 11.74
C VAL A 66 -14.39 6.83 11.72
N ARG A 67 -14.70 6.25 10.57
CA ARG A 67 -15.82 5.31 10.43
C ARG A 67 -15.63 4.37 9.23
N ILE A 68 -16.25 3.20 9.30
CA ILE A 68 -16.37 2.35 8.11
C ILE A 68 -17.44 2.93 7.19
N ALA A 69 -17.06 3.22 5.95
CA ALA A 69 -17.93 3.82 4.94
C ALA A 69 -18.60 2.74 4.06
N ALA A 70 -17.96 1.58 3.89
CA ALA A 70 -18.51 0.43 3.19
C ALA A 70 -17.88 -0.87 3.69
N HIS A 71 -18.67 -1.94 3.75
CA HIS A 71 -18.24 -3.31 3.99
C HIS A 71 -18.28 -4.07 2.67
N PHE A 72 -17.40 -5.07 2.51
CA PHE A 72 -17.33 -5.87 1.30
C PHE A 72 -17.51 -7.35 1.61
N ASP A 73 -17.92 -8.13 0.58
CA ASP A 73 -18.18 -9.56 0.73
C ASP A 73 -16.88 -10.36 0.52
N LEU A 74 -16.29 -10.81 1.62
CA LEU A 74 -15.11 -11.66 1.61
C LEU A 74 -15.37 -12.99 0.88
N SER A 75 -16.58 -13.54 1.00
CA SER A 75 -16.94 -14.81 0.35
C SER A 75 -17.03 -14.69 -1.17
N ALA A 76 -17.34 -13.49 -1.67
CA ALA A 76 -17.31 -13.15 -3.09
C ALA A 76 -15.91 -12.74 -3.59
N GLY A 77 -14.88 -12.82 -2.74
CA GLY A 77 -13.51 -12.41 -3.08
C GLY A 77 -13.33 -10.89 -3.17
N GLN A 78 -14.25 -10.10 -2.60
CA GLN A 78 -14.15 -8.65 -2.57
C GLN A 78 -13.13 -8.19 -1.52
N MET A 79 -11.88 -8.53 -1.75
CA MET A 79 -10.71 -8.09 -1.00
C MET A 79 -10.15 -6.84 -1.68
N PRO A 80 -10.43 -5.62 -1.18
CA PRO A 80 -10.00 -4.40 -1.86
C PRO A 80 -8.48 -4.24 -1.77
N GLU A 81 -7.85 -3.88 -2.90
CA GLU A 81 -6.40 -3.77 -3.00
C GLU A 81 -5.95 -2.33 -3.24
N ASN A 82 -6.53 -1.64 -4.22
CA ASN A 82 -6.11 -0.28 -4.52
C ASN A 82 -7.30 0.61 -4.87
N ILE A 83 -7.11 1.94 -4.73
CA ILE A 83 -8.15 2.96 -4.85
C ILE A 83 -7.69 4.15 -5.69
N ALA A 84 -8.56 4.61 -6.57
CA ALA A 84 -8.43 5.89 -7.28
C ALA A 84 -9.69 6.72 -7.04
N LEU A 85 -9.52 7.96 -6.52
CA LEU A 85 -10.64 8.84 -6.18
C LEU A 85 -10.98 9.78 -7.33
N LEU A 86 -12.26 9.93 -7.62
CA LEU A 86 -12.79 10.96 -8.50
C LEU A 86 -13.03 12.26 -7.72
N SER A 87 -13.17 13.37 -8.45
CA SER A 87 -13.33 14.71 -7.85
C SER A 87 -14.62 14.86 -7.01
N ASP A 88 -15.64 14.05 -7.26
CA ASP A 88 -16.90 14.03 -6.50
C ASP A 88 -16.85 13.15 -5.23
N GLY A 89 -15.74 12.48 -4.97
CA GLY A 89 -15.58 11.56 -3.83
C GLY A 89 -16.00 10.12 -4.14
N THR A 90 -16.38 9.84 -5.38
CA THR A 90 -16.55 8.48 -5.88
C THR A 90 -15.18 7.79 -5.92
N ALA A 91 -15.12 6.52 -5.53
CA ALA A 91 -13.92 5.71 -5.55
C ALA A 91 -14.01 4.62 -6.62
N ASP A 92 -13.00 4.50 -7.47
CA ASP A 92 -12.76 3.30 -8.26
C ASP A 92 -11.80 2.41 -7.47
N VAL A 93 -12.18 1.14 -7.24
CA VAL A 93 -11.42 0.19 -6.43
C VAL A 93 -11.19 -1.10 -7.20
N THR A 94 -10.08 -1.77 -6.90
CA THR A 94 -9.83 -3.15 -7.33
C THR A 94 -10.20 -4.10 -6.21
N PHE A 95 -10.92 -5.18 -6.55
CA PHE A 95 -11.15 -6.32 -5.66
C PHE A 95 -10.28 -7.49 -6.10
N ALA A 96 -9.19 -7.72 -5.35
CA ALA A 96 -8.10 -8.62 -5.73
C ALA A 96 -8.61 -9.99 -6.20
N ALA A 97 -9.10 -10.83 -5.30
CA ALA A 97 -9.49 -12.21 -5.60
C ALA A 97 -10.73 -12.31 -6.51
N ALA A 98 -11.64 -11.33 -6.44
CA ALA A 98 -12.79 -11.25 -7.35
C ALA A 98 -12.38 -10.88 -8.79
N ARG A 99 -11.16 -10.42 -9.02
CA ARG A 99 -10.66 -9.92 -10.32
C ARG A 99 -11.53 -8.79 -10.87
N GLN A 100 -12.06 -7.95 -9.98
CA GLN A 100 -13.03 -6.92 -10.34
C GLN A 100 -12.42 -5.52 -10.21
N VAL A 101 -12.95 -4.63 -11.04
CA VAL A 101 -12.89 -3.19 -10.84
C VAL A 101 -14.30 -2.74 -10.52
N ALA A 102 -14.48 -2.02 -9.43
CA ALA A 102 -15.78 -1.53 -9.00
C ALA A 102 -15.73 -0.03 -8.70
N ARG A 103 -16.87 0.63 -8.83
CA ARG A 103 -17.09 2.04 -8.48
C ARG A 103 -17.99 2.13 -7.27
N ILE A 104 -17.59 2.94 -6.31
CA ILE A 104 -18.30 3.18 -5.05
C ILE A 104 -18.59 4.67 -4.94
N ALA A 105 -19.82 5.07 -5.20
CA ALA A 105 -20.28 6.42 -4.92
C ALA A 105 -20.53 6.58 -3.42
N PRO A 106 -20.40 7.79 -2.84
CA PRO A 106 -20.65 8.02 -1.43
C PRO A 106 -22.02 7.48 -0.98
N GLY A 107 -22.02 6.59 0.03
CA GLY A 107 -23.24 6.00 0.58
C GLY A 107 -23.93 4.95 -0.31
N GLN A 108 -23.30 4.52 -1.39
CA GLN A 108 -23.84 3.52 -2.31
C GLN A 108 -23.08 2.19 -2.20
N ALA A 109 -23.75 1.10 -2.53
CA ALA A 109 -23.11 -0.20 -2.71
C ALA A 109 -22.14 -0.19 -3.91
N PRO A 110 -21.10 -1.03 -3.91
CA PRO A 110 -20.18 -1.16 -5.02
C PRO A 110 -20.89 -1.56 -6.31
N ARG A 111 -20.63 -0.83 -7.40
CA ARG A 111 -21.07 -1.17 -8.75
C ARG A 111 -19.89 -1.71 -9.54
N VAL A 112 -19.93 -2.99 -9.90
CA VAL A 112 -18.88 -3.62 -10.72
C VAL A 112 -18.84 -2.96 -12.11
N LEU A 113 -17.67 -2.44 -12.48
CA LEU A 113 -17.38 -1.87 -13.80
C LEU A 113 -16.91 -2.97 -14.76
N ALA A 114 -16.10 -3.90 -14.26
CA ALA A 114 -15.58 -5.02 -15.04
C ALA A 114 -15.15 -6.17 -14.12
N THR A 115 -15.25 -7.40 -14.65
CA THR A 115 -14.58 -8.59 -14.10
C THR A 115 -13.60 -9.07 -15.17
N LEU A 116 -12.30 -9.16 -14.80
CA LEU A 116 -11.27 -9.62 -15.72
C LEU A 116 -11.30 -11.15 -15.86
N PRO A 117 -10.91 -11.70 -17.04
CA PRO A 117 -11.02 -13.13 -17.31
C PRO A 117 -10.13 -13.95 -16.36
N ALA A 118 -10.60 -15.14 -15.98
CA ALA A 118 -9.78 -16.13 -15.29
C ALA A 118 -8.82 -16.82 -16.27
N PRO A 119 -7.69 -17.39 -15.79
CA PRO A 119 -6.89 -18.31 -16.58
C PRO A 119 -7.74 -19.42 -17.17
N ALA A 120 -7.51 -19.77 -18.46
CA ALA A 120 -8.40 -20.65 -19.21
C ALA A 120 -8.44 -22.10 -18.65
N ASP A 121 -7.35 -22.54 -18.04
CA ASP A 121 -7.23 -23.86 -17.37
C ASP A 121 -7.79 -23.87 -15.94
N GLY A 122 -8.28 -22.74 -15.43
CA GLY A 122 -8.75 -22.58 -14.06
C GLY A 122 -7.67 -22.74 -13.00
N GLY A 123 -6.39 -22.85 -13.41
CA GLY A 123 -5.25 -23.02 -12.53
C GLY A 123 -4.82 -21.72 -11.85
N VAL A 124 -3.97 -21.88 -10.83
CA VAL A 124 -3.30 -20.78 -10.14
C VAL A 124 -1.84 -20.74 -10.56
N HIS A 125 -1.45 -19.67 -11.24
CA HIS A 125 -0.09 -19.49 -11.77
C HIS A 125 0.58 -18.24 -11.20
N THR A 126 -0.15 -17.42 -10.43
CA THR A 126 0.34 -16.17 -9.87
C THR A 126 1.55 -16.43 -8.96
N PRO A 127 2.71 -15.83 -9.23
CA PRO A 127 3.87 -16.02 -8.37
C PRO A 127 3.57 -15.61 -6.92
N VAL A 128 4.09 -16.39 -5.97
CA VAL A 128 4.01 -16.13 -4.51
C VAL A 128 2.60 -16.22 -3.93
N LEU A 129 1.59 -15.70 -4.65
CA LEU A 129 0.19 -15.65 -4.19
C LEU A 129 -0.63 -16.80 -4.79
N GLY A 130 -1.61 -17.27 -4.03
CA GLY A 130 -2.42 -18.43 -4.38
C GLY A 130 -3.65 -18.12 -5.24
N PHE A 131 -3.74 -16.96 -5.89
CA PHE A 131 -4.90 -16.56 -6.69
C PHE A 131 -4.52 -15.44 -7.68
N PRO A 132 -5.20 -15.36 -8.85
CA PRO A 132 -5.06 -14.23 -9.75
C PRO A 132 -5.72 -12.99 -9.14
N LEU A 133 -5.09 -11.80 -9.28
CA LEU A 133 -5.55 -10.61 -8.60
C LEU A 133 -5.43 -9.34 -9.43
N THR A 134 -6.45 -8.47 -9.31
CA THR A 134 -6.35 -7.06 -9.70
C THR A 134 -5.68 -6.26 -8.59
N THR A 135 -4.73 -5.38 -8.96
CA THR A 135 -3.91 -4.61 -8.03
C THR A 135 -4.04 -3.11 -8.31
N GLY A 136 -2.95 -2.42 -8.64
CA GLY A 136 -2.90 -0.98 -8.83
C GLY A 136 -3.93 -0.44 -9.82
N ILE A 137 -4.52 0.70 -9.50
CA ILE A 137 -5.54 1.37 -10.31
C ILE A 137 -5.27 2.88 -10.39
N VAL A 138 -5.45 3.46 -11.58
CA VAL A 138 -5.52 4.90 -11.79
C VAL A 138 -6.57 5.23 -12.84
N HIS A 139 -7.07 6.45 -12.83
CA HIS A 139 -7.96 6.95 -13.90
C HIS A 139 -7.44 8.25 -14.49
N THR A 140 -7.82 8.54 -15.73
CA THR A 140 -7.58 9.80 -16.40
C THR A 140 -8.85 10.65 -16.42
N ALA A 141 -8.70 11.96 -16.67
CA ALA A 141 -9.81 12.92 -16.64
C ALA A 141 -10.95 12.58 -17.64
N ASP A 142 -10.66 11.83 -18.70
CA ASP A 142 -11.66 11.35 -19.68
C ASP A 142 -12.46 10.13 -19.19
N GLY A 143 -12.27 9.70 -17.94
CA GLY A 143 -12.95 8.56 -17.34
C GLY A 143 -12.38 7.20 -17.72
N THR A 144 -11.25 7.16 -18.46
CA THR A 144 -10.52 5.91 -18.71
C THR A 144 -9.88 5.41 -17.43
N VAL A 145 -10.08 4.14 -17.09
CA VAL A 145 -9.47 3.46 -15.96
C VAL A 145 -8.36 2.54 -16.46
N TYR A 146 -7.21 2.58 -15.80
CA TYR A 146 -6.11 1.67 -15.99
C TYR A 146 -5.95 0.81 -14.75
N VAL A 147 -5.78 -0.49 -14.92
CA VAL A 147 -5.69 -1.47 -13.83
C VAL A 147 -4.62 -2.51 -14.13
N LEU A 148 -3.92 -2.93 -13.12
CA LEU A 148 -2.97 -4.03 -13.20
C LEU A 148 -3.67 -5.34 -12.89
N TYR A 149 -3.25 -6.40 -13.60
CA TYR A 149 -3.75 -7.74 -13.40
C TYR A 149 -2.58 -8.73 -13.40
N ALA A 150 -2.44 -9.46 -12.30
CA ALA A 150 -1.43 -10.48 -12.08
C ALA A 150 -2.11 -11.86 -12.06
N THR A 151 -1.75 -12.73 -13.00
CA THR A 151 -2.31 -14.09 -13.11
C THR A 151 -1.26 -15.17 -13.15
N GLY A 152 0.01 -14.80 -13.44
CA GLY A 152 1.07 -15.76 -13.72
C GLY A 152 0.99 -16.36 -15.12
N THR A 153 0.06 -15.92 -15.97
CA THR A 153 -0.07 -16.38 -17.36
C THR A 153 0.28 -15.26 -18.35
N ALA A 154 0.93 -15.61 -19.45
CA ALA A 154 1.41 -14.65 -20.45
C ALA A 154 0.31 -13.93 -21.22
N ASP A 155 -0.87 -14.54 -21.33
CA ASP A 155 -2.03 -14.02 -22.05
C ASP A 155 -2.82 -12.99 -21.24
N LEU A 156 -2.78 -13.06 -19.89
CA LEU A 156 -3.60 -12.21 -19.01
C LEU A 156 -2.79 -11.23 -18.17
N THR A 157 -1.59 -11.61 -17.69
CA THR A 157 -0.76 -10.72 -16.85
C THR A 157 -0.43 -9.44 -17.60
N GLY A 158 -0.74 -8.27 -17.01
CA GLY A 158 -0.44 -7.02 -17.66
C GLY A 158 -1.24 -5.81 -17.20
N LEU A 159 -1.11 -4.75 -17.99
CA LEU A 159 -1.86 -3.51 -17.86
C LEU A 159 -3.13 -3.58 -18.71
N TRP A 160 -4.26 -3.39 -18.06
CA TRP A 160 -5.58 -3.38 -18.69
C TRP A 160 -6.18 -2.00 -18.68
N ARG A 161 -6.98 -1.69 -19.68
CA ARG A 161 -7.70 -0.43 -19.84
C ARG A 161 -9.19 -0.68 -19.93
N LEU A 162 -9.95 0.08 -19.13
CA LEU A 162 -11.41 0.11 -19.15
C LEU A 162 -11.85 1.50 -19.65
N ARG A 163 -12.66 1.55 -20.68
CA ARG A 163 -13.31 2.77 -21.13
C ARG A 163 -14.81 2.66 -20.93
N PRO A 164 -15.52 3.77 -20.64
CA PRO A 164 -16.98 3.74 -20.54
C PRO A 164 -17.63 3.07 -21.73
N GLY A 165 -18.52 2.10 -21.48
CA GLY A 165 -19.26 1.38 -22.53
C GLY A 165 -18.46 0.40 -23.39
N GLN A 166 -17.18 0.12 -23.04
CA GLN A 166 -16.34 -0.83 -23.77
C GLN A 166 -15.91 -2.00 -22.88
N ALA A 167 -15.67 -3.15 -23.51
CA ALA A 167 -15.07 -4.28 -22.79
C ALA A 167 -13.64 -3.96 -22.34
N PRO A 168 -13.17 -4.50 -21.19
CA PRO A 168 -11.80 -4.37 -20.76
C PRO A 168 -10.82 -4.89 -21.82
N ARG A 169 -9.71 -4.18 -22.03
CA ARG A 169 -8.68 -4.57 -22.98
C ARG A 169 -7.30 -4.51 -22.35
N ARG A 170 -6.52 -5.59 -22.46
CA ARG A 170 -5.10 -5.58 -22.13
C ARG A 170 -4.35 -4.72 -23.17
N ILE A 171 -3.63 -3.71 -22.71
CA ILE A 171 -2.93 -2.75 -23.57
C ILE A 171 -1.40 -2.90 -23.49
N ALA A 172 -0.89 -3.61 -22.48
CA ALA A 172 0.50 -4.01 -22.37
C ALA A 172 0.60 -5.36 -21.66
N ALA A 173 1.38 -6.28 -22.22
CA ALA A 173 1.75 -7.53 -21.56
C ALA A 173 2.91 -7.25 -20.59
N LEU A 174 2.80 -7.75 -19.35
CA LEU A 174 3.88 -7.74 -18.36
C LEU A 174 4.40 -9.17 -18.14
N PRO A 175 5.62 -9.34 -17.60
CA PRO A 175 6.16 -10.66 -17.33
C PRO A 175 5.22 -11.52 -16.48
N ALA A 176 4.98 -12.76 -16.90
CA ALA A 176 4.10 -13.68 -16.20
C ALA A 176 4.70 -14.20 -14.89
N ASP A 177 6.02 -14.24 -14.79
CA ASP A 177 6.79 -14.58 -13.59
C ASP A 177 6.93 -13.40 -12.62
N GLY A 178 6.36 -12.23 -12.95
CA GLY A 178 6.28 -11.06 -12.11
C GLY A 178 4.94 -10.93 -11.38
N LEU A 179 4.89 -9.97 -10.46
CA LEU A 179 3.67 -9.51 -9.79
C LEU A 179 3.53 -8.00 -9.96
N PRO A 180 2.92 -7.51 -11.07
CA PRO A 180 2.61 -6.10 -11.22
C PRO A 180 1.66 -5.67 -10.09
N ASN A 181 2.05 -4.63 -9.33
CA ASN A 181 1.38 -4.26 -8.09
C ASN A 181 0.97 -2.78 -8.06
N GLY A 182 1.87 -1.85 -7.78
CA GLY A 182 1.56 -0.43 -7.74
C GLY A 182 1.51 0.20 -9.13
N LEU A 183 0.60 1.13 -9.32
CA LEU A 183 0.39 1.85 -10.58
C LEU A 183 0.40 3.36 -10.35
N ALA A 184 1.30 4.07 -11.01
CA ALA A 184 1.38 5.52 -10.94
C ALA A 184 1.22 6.17 -12.32
N LEU A 185 0.41 7.23 -12.37
CA LEU A 185 0.17 8.02 -13.58
C LEU A 185 1.09 9.24 -13.61
N ASP A 186 1.86 9.40 -14.67
CA ASP A 186 2.50 10.64 -15.06
C ASP A 186 1.69 11.26 -16.21
N GLU A 187 0.78 12.17 -15.87
CA GLU A 187 -0.07 12.85 -16.86
C GLU A 187 0.75 13.69 -17.84
N ARG A 188 1.79 14.39 -17.34
CA ARG A 188 2.65 15.27 -18.16
C ARG A 188 3.47 14.43 -19.15
N GLY A 189 4.07 13.34 -18.68
CA GLY A 189 4.83 12.41 -19.50
C GLY A 189 3.95 11.46 -20.33
N ARG A 190 2.62 11.45 -20.12
CA ARG A 190 1.63 10.59 -20.77
C ARG A 190 2.01 9.12 -20.68
N ARG A 191 2.38 8.67 -19.47
CA ARG A 191 2.84 7.32 -19.20
C ARG A 191 2.43 6.80 -17.84
N LEU A 192 2.57 5.51 -17.68
CA LEU A 192 2.34 4.79 -16.44
C LEU A 192 3.66 4.18 -15.95
N TYR A 193 3.88 4.21 -14.65
CA TYR A 193 4.91 3.47 -13.95
C TYR A 193 4.25 2.33 -13.18
N ILE A 194 4.84 1.16 -13.24
CA ILE A 194 4.31 -0.08 -12.70
C ILE A 194 5.40 -0.73 -11.85
N THR A 195 5.16 -0.91 -10.57
CA THR A 195 6.05 -1.70 -9.71
C THR A 195 5.77 -3.18 -9.91
N ASP A 196 6.81 -3.98 -9.78
CA ASP A 196 6.73 -5.43 -9.80
C ASP A 196 7.33 -5.98 -8.50
N SER A 197 6.46 -6.53 -7.67
CA SER A 197 6.82 -6.94 -6.31
C SER A 197 7.67 -8.20 -6.25
N VAL A 198 7.63 -9.04 -7.28
CA VAL A 198 8.43 -10.27 -7.37
C VAL A 198 9.74 -10.04 -8.10
N LEU A 199 9.71 -9.36 -9.25
CA LEU A 199 10.91 -9.11 -10.05
C LEU A 199 11.76 -7.94 -9.52
N GLY A 200 11.29 -7.22 -8.48
CA GLY A 200 12.02 -6.10 -7.89
C GLY A 200 12.31 -4.99 -8.90
N ALA A 201 11.34 -4.66 -9.74
CA ALA A 201 11.51 -3.75 -10.85
C ALA A 201 10.40 -2.70 -10.92
N VAL A 202 10.68 -1.63 -11.67
CA VAL A 202 9.66 -0.70 -12.16
C VAL A 202 9.65 -0.76 -13.69
N TRP A 203 8.47 -0.97 -14.25
CA TRP A 203 8.20 -0.90 -15.67
C TRP A 203 7.57 0.45 -16.02
N THR A 204 7.72 0.89 -17.27
CA THR A 204 6.99 2.05 -17.80
C THR A 204 6.29 1.71 -19.11
N VAL A 205 5.07 2.23 -19.28
CA VAL A 205 4.22 2.00 -20.45
C VAL A 205 3.57 3.33 -20.84
N PRO A 206 3.53 3.69 -22.16
CA PRO A 206 2.73 4.84 -22.62
C PRO A 206 1.23 4.64 -22.31
N LEU A 207 0.47 5.72 -22.12
CA LEU A 207 -1.00 5.64 -21.91
C LEU A 207 -1.73 4.96 -23.06
N THR A 208 -1.15 4.97 -24.26
CA THR A 208 -1.69 4.26 -25.42
C THR A 208 -1.52 2.75 -25.35
N GLY A 209 -0.67 2.26 -24.46
CA GLY A 209 -0.23 0.88 -24.38
C GLY A 209 1.03 0.61 -25.21
N GLY A 210 1.35 -0.66 -25.41
CA GLY A 210 2.50 -1.14 -26.16
C GLY A 210 3.47 -1.97 -25.31
N ALA A 211 4.70 -2.17 -25.79
CA ALA A 211 5.70 -2.93 -25.07
C ALA A 211 6.15 -2.19 -23.80
N PRO A 212 6.15 -2.83 -22.62
CA PRO A 212 6.69 -2.25 -21.41
C PRO A 212 8.22 -2.13 -21.51
N ALA A 213 8.75 -1.02 -21.00
CA ALA A 213 10.19 -0.85 -20.85
C ALA A 213 10.57 -0.96 -19.36
N LYS A 214 11.62 -1.71 -19.03
CA LYS A 214 12.15 -1.76 -17.67
C LYS A 214 12.81 -0.41 -17.37
N TRP A 215 12.21 0.32 -16.42
CA TRP A 215 12.65 1.67 -16.06
C TRP A 215 13.69 1.66 -14.96
N SER A 216 13.53 0.77 -13.97
CA SER A 216 14.49 0.56 -12.88
C SER A 216 14.44 -0.88 -12.39
N ALA A 217 15.59 -1.40 -11.96
CA ALA A 217 15.74 -2.67 -11.26
C ALA A 217 16.81 -2.52 -10.16
N ALA A 218 16.80 -1.40 -9.47
CA ALA A 218 17.74 -1.13 -8.39
C ALA A 218 17.54 -2.12 -7.22
N PRO A 219 18.59 -2.54 -6.52
CA PRO A 219 18.49 -3.51 -5.40
C PRO A 219 17.51 -3.08 -4.30
N ALA A 220 17.32 -1.78 -4.09
CA ALA A 220 16.33 -1.26 -3.15
C ALA A 220 14.86 -1.59 -3.49
N LEU A 221 14.58 -2.04 -4.72
CA LEU A 221 13.25 -2.47 -5.16
C LEU A 221 13.03 -3.97 -4.95
N ALA A 222 14.08 -4.75 -4.73
CA ALA A 222 14.00 -6.20 -4.65
C ALA A 222 13.28 -6.67 -3.40
N SER A 223 12.59 -7.80 -3.52
CA SER A 223 12.09 -8.59 -2.39
C SER A 223 13.25 -9.19 -1.60
N THR A 224 13.07 -9.37 -0.30
CA THR A 224 13.98 -10.11 0.57
C THR A 224 13.38 -11.42 1.10
N GLY A 225 12.18 -11.79 0.65
CA GLY A 225 11.54 -13.05 1.05
C GLY A 225 10.12 -13.23 0.56
N PHE A 226 9.36 -12.15 0.45
CA PHE A 226 7.95 -12.22 0.05
C PHE A 226 7.64 -11.27 -1.11
N LEU A 227 7.51 -9.96 -0.86
CA LEU A 227 7.20 -8.94 -1.88
C LEU A 227 8.11 -7.71 -1.72
N GLY A 228 8.69 -7.24 -2.81
CA GLY A 228 9.53 -6.05 -2.86
C GLY A 228 8.74 -4.77 -3.16
N ALA A 229 9.08 -4.13 -4.30
CA ALA A 229 8.46 -2.88 -4.76
C ALA A 229 6.93 -3.02 -4.87
N ASN A 230 6.19 -2.18 -4.13
CA ASN A 230 4.74 -2.30 -3.98
C ASN A 230 4.05 -1.01 -4.43
N GLY A 231 3.52 -0.16 -3.54
CA GLY A 231 2.85 1.08 -3.90
C GLY A 231 3.71 2.04 -4.72
N ALA A 232 3.09 2.82 -5.60
CA ALA A 232 3.78 3.77 -6.47
C ALA A 232 2.99 5.06 -6.65
N LYS A 233 3.66 6.22 -6.54
CA LYS A 233 3.07 7.55 -6.84
C LYS A 233 4.10 8.44 -7.54
N VAL A 234 3.66 9.24 -8.51
CA VAL A 234 4.48 10.32 -9.10
C VAL A 234 4.26 11.60 -8.31
N HIS A 235 5.33 12.16 -7.75
CA HIS A 235 5.30 13.41 -6.99
C HIS A 235 6.63 14.15 -7.14
N ASP A 236 6.56 15.47 -7.35
CA ASP A 236 7.71 16.38 -7.45
C ASP A 236 8.87 15.86 -8.32
N GLY A 237 8.55 15.47 -9.57
CA GLY A 237 9.54 15.01 -10.55
C GLY A 237 10.23 13.71 -10.17
N ALA A 238 9.63 12.92 -9.30
CA ALA A 238 10.12 11.62 -8.88
C ALA A 238 9.00 10.58 -8.86
N LEU A 239 9.38 9.33 -9.03
CA LEU A 239 8.55 8.18 -8.66
C LEU A 239 8.86 7.83 -7.21
N TRP A 240 7.85 7.78 -6.37
CA TRP A 240 7.93 7.30 -5.01
C TRP A 240 7.40 5.87 -4.97
N VAL A 241 8.12 4.99 -4.27
CA VAL A 241 7.84 3.55 -4.25
C VAL A 241 8.00 3.02 -2.83
N THR A 242 7.05 2.22 -2.37
CA THR A 242 7.20 1.42 -1.15
C THR A 242 7.88 0.09 -1.46
N ASN A 243 8.64 -0.44 -0.51
CA ASN A 243 9.12 -1.83 -0.54
C ASN A 243 8.60 -2.54 0.70
N LEU A 244 7.71 -3.51 0.50
CA LEU A 244 6.98 -4.18 1.56
C LEU A 244 7.92 -4.95 2.52
N ASP A 245 8.82 -5.77 1.96
CA ASP A 245 9.74 -6.59 2.75
C ASP A 245 10.79 -5.76 3.48
N GLN A 246 11.40 -4.78 2.77
CA GLN A 246 12.44 -3.93 3.33
C GLN A 246 11.86 -2.85 4.24
N GLY A 247 10.54 -2.66 4.24
CA GLY A 247 9.86 -1.65 5.05
C GLY A 247 10.33 -0.23 4.72
N THR A 248 10.57 0.09 3.43
CA THR A 248 11.14 1.37 3.02
C THR A 248 10.21 2.16 2.12
N LEU A 249 10.30 3.49 2.23
CA LEU A 249 9.77 4.44 1.26
C LEU A 249 10.94 5.01 0.45
N LEU A 250 10.88 4.82 -0.86
CA LEU A 250 11.92 5.22 -1.81
C LEU A 250 11.46 6.40 -2.65
N ARG A 251 12.36 7.35 -2.92
CA ARG A 251 12.18 8.41 -3.92
C ARG A 251 13.18 8.19 -5.06
N ILE A 252 12.68 8.01 -6.29
CA ILE A 252 13.50 7.76 -7.49
C ILE A 252 13.30 8.93 -8.44
N PRO A 253 14.29 9.85 -8.60
CA PRO A 253 14.16 10.99 -9.49
C PRO A 253 13.88 10.57 -10.94
N ILE A 254 12.90 11.21 -11.58
CA ILE A 254 12.63 11.07 -13.01
C ILE A 254 13.50 12.10 -13.74
N ARG A 255 14.56 11.63 -14.40
CA ARG A 255 15.51 12.49 -15.12
C ARG A 255 15.06 12.74 -16.56
N SER A 256 15.71 13.70 -17.22
CA SER A 256 15.46 14.00 -18.63
C SER A 256 15.52 12.75 -19.51
N GLY A 257 14.64 12.66 -20.50
CA GLY A 257 14.47 11.46 -21.32
C GLY A 257 13.86 10.27 -20.58
N ASN A 258 13.13 10.53 -19.49
CA ASN A 258 12.48 9.51 -18.67
C ASN A 258 13.45 8.47 -18.09
N ARG A 259 14.65 8.86 -17.70
CA ARG A 259 15.62 7.95 -17.08
C ARG A 259 15.43 7.91 -15.57
N ALA A 260 15.57 6.72 -14.98
CA ALA A 260 15.57 6.58 -13.52
C ALA A 260 16.84 7.20 -12.92
N GLY A 261 16.67 7.98 -11.87
CA GLY A 261 17.77 8.38 -10.99
C GLY A 261 18.08 7.28 -9.96
N THR A 262 19.08 7.51 -9.12
CA THR A 262 19.38 6.62 -8.00
C THR A 262 18.27 6.69 -6.96
N PRO A 263 17.72 5.56 -6.49
CA PRO A 263 16.77 5.53 -5.39
C PRO A 263 17.37 6.14 -4.12
N GLN A 264 16.56 6.91 -3.42
CA GLN A 264 16.86 7.53 -2.14
C GLN A 264 15.87 6.99 -1.10
N VAL A 265 16.34 6.43 -0.01
CA VAL A 265 15.49 6.03 1.11
C VAL A 265 15.04 7.29 1.84
N LYS A 266 13.73 7.47 1.95
CA LYS A 266 13.11 8.63 2.63
C LYS A 266 12.61 8.26 4.03
N ALA A 267 12.19 7.01 4.23
CA ALA A 267 11.83 6.44 5.51
C ALA A 267 12.07 4.92 5.49
N SER A 268 12.22 4.30 6.65
CA SER A 268 12.51 2.86 6.80
C SER A 268 11.99 2.34 8.13
N GLY A 269 11.97 1.02 8.31
CA GLY A 269 11.45 0.38 9.54
C GLY A 269 9.99 -0.03 9.46
N MET A 270 9.33 0.21 8.34
CA MET A 270 7.90 -0.03 8.13
C MET A 270 7.64 -1.36 7.40
N VAL A 271 8.17 -2.48 7.89
CA VAL A 271 7.93 -3.80 7.27
C VAL A 271 6.42 -4.03 7.11
N GLY A 272 6.01 -4.41 5.91
CA GLY A 272 4.59 -4.56 5.56
C GLY A 272 3.96 -3.29 4.97
N ILE A 273 4.75 -2.24 4.69
CA ILE A 273 4.26 -1.05 3.98
C ILE A 273 3.77 -1.43 2.59
N ASP A 274 2.51 -1.12 2.31
CA ASP A 274 1.80 -1.47 1.10
C ASP A 274 1.69 -0.25 0.18
N ASP A 275 0.56 0.42 0.09
CA ASP A 275 0.42 1.65 -0.70
C ASP A 275 0.25 2.88 0.20
N PHE A 276 0.35 4.06 -0.39
CA PHE A 276 0.39 5.33 0.32
C PHE A 276 -0.22 6.47 -0.50
N ALA A 277 -0.45 7.60 0.16
CA ALA A 277 -0.85 8.84 -0.51
C ALA A 277 -0.19 10.06 0.13
N PHE A 278 0.11 11.06 -0.70
CA PHE A 278 0.53 12.38 -0.23
C PHE A 278 -0.65 13.13 0.35
N THR A 279 -0.41 13.84 1.47
CA THR A 279 -1.47 14.64 2.12
C THR A 279 -1.74 15.97 1.40
N GLY A 280 -0.95 16.29 0.37
CA GLY A 280 -0.99 17.59 -0.30
C GLY A 280 -0.12 18.65 0.38
N ARG A 281 0.65 18.29 1.41
CA ARG A 281 1.52 19.19 2.20
C ARG A 281 2.99 18.82 2.00
N GLY A 282 3.53 19.12 0.83
CA GLY A 282 4.87 18.70 0.45
C GLY A 282 4.99 17.17 0.43
N ASP A 283 6.06 16.64 1.02
CA ASP A 283 6.36 15.20 1.10
C ASP A 283 5.72 14.52 2.33
N ASP A 284 4.68 15.10 2.95
CA ASP A 284 3.92 14.47 4.04
C ASP A 284 2.98 13.39 3.49
N ILE A 285 2.99 12.20 4.08
CA ILE A 285 2.40 10.98 3.53
C ILE A 285 1.58 10.25 4.59
N LEU A 286 0.48 9.62 4.17
CA LEU A 286 -0.19 8.53 4.90
C LEU A 286 0.07 7.22 4.17
N ALA A 287 0.51 6.18 4.88
CA ALA A 287 0.84 4.87 4.32
C ALA A 287 0.13 3.74 5.07
N ALA A 288 -0.37 2.77 4.31
CA ALA A 288 -0.95 1.53 4.82
C ALA A 288 0.17 0.52 5.13
N LEU A 289 0.15 -0.06 6.32
CA LEU A 289 1.01 -1.16 6.73
C LEU A 289 0.15 -2.41 6.91
N ASN A 290 0.19 -3.30 5.91
CA ASN A 290 -0.72 -4.45 5.80
C ASN A 290 -0.55 -5.43 6.98
N GLY A 291 0.65 -5.97 7.17
CA GLY A 291 0.93 -6.94 8.23
C GLY A 291 0.73 -6.37 9.64
N PRO A 292 1.28 -5.20 9.98
CA PRO A 292 1.08 -4.53 11.26
C PRO A 292 -0.38 -4.09 11.51
N ASN A 293 -1.22 -4.05 10.49
CA ASN A 293 -2.61 -3.62 10.56
C ASN A 293 -2.77 -2.18 11.06
N THR A 294 -1.96 -1.26 10.51
CA THR A 294 -1.92 0.16 10.89
C THR A 294 -1.88 1.07 9.66
N VAL A 295 -2.24 2.34 9.86
CA VAL A 295 -1.87 3.44 8.96
C VAL A 295 -0.91 4.35 9.71
N VAL A 296 0.19 4.71 9.07
CA VAL A 296 1.19 5.62 9.60
C VAL A 296 1.21 6.92 8.81
N ARG A 297 1.52 8.02 9.51
CA ARG A 297 1.91 9.29 8.90
C ARG A 297 3.42 9.37 8.87
N ILE A 298 3.98 9.66 7.70
CA ILE A 298 5.41 9.83 7.46
C ILE A 298 5.64 11.30 7.12
N ARG A 299 6.39 12.02 7.96
CA ARG A 299 6.73 13.42 7.72
C ARG A 299 7.94 13.55 6.77
N PRO A 300 8.17 14.74 6.18
CA PRO A 300 9.30 14.98 5.28
C PRO A 300 10.68 14.68 5.89
N ASP A 301 10.82 14.74 7.20
CA ASP A 301 12.04 14.41 7.95
C ASP A 301 12.21 12.90 8.17
N GLY A 302 11.25 12.08 7.72
CA GLY A 302 11.23 10.63 7.90
C GLY A 302 10.62 10.17 9.22
N THR A 303 10.13 11.08 10.07
CA THR A 303 9.44 10.72 11.32
C THR A 303 8.13 10.02 11.05
N GLU A 304 7.91 8.89 11.70
CA GLU A 304 6.71 8.06 11.57
C GLU A 304 5.83 8.16 12.81
N THR A 305 4.52 8.19 12.61
CA THR A 305 3.53 8.15 13.69
C THR A 305 2.34 7.30 13.26
N THR A 306 1.96 6.30 14.05
CA THR A 306 0.70 5.55 13.82
C THR A 306 -0.48 6.47 14.03
N VAL A 307 -1.38 6.54 13.05
CA VAL A 307 -2.57 7.40 13.05
C VAL A 307 -3.87 6.61 13.04
N LEU A 308 -3.87 5.36 12.58
CA LEU A 308 -4.98 4.40 12.70
C LEU A 308 -4.44 3.01 13.00
N ASN A 309 -5.25 2.19 13.65
CA ASN A 309 -4.92 0.81 14.02
C ASN A 309 -6.16 -0.11 13.94
N ALA A 310 -6.03 -1.36 14.39
CA ALA A 310 -7.11 -2.34 14.38
C ALA A 310 -8.35 -1.88 15.17
N GLY A 311 -8.17 -1.10 16.25
CA GLY A 311 -9.28 -0.57 17.06
C GLY A 311 -10.15 0.44 16.31
N ASP A 312 -9.63 1.03 15.23
CA ASP A 312 -10.34 1.92 14.34
C ASP A 312 -11.11 1.19 13.22
N GLY A 313 -11.01 -0.13 13.15
CA GLY A 313 -11.68 -0.99 12.16
C GLY A 313 -10.79 -1.42 10.98
N LEU A 314 -9.46 -1.21 11.06
CA LEU A 314 -8.55 -1.72 10.03
C LEU A 314 -8.50 -3.25 10.02
N GLN A 315 -8.43 -3.84 8.83
CA GLN A 315 -8.40 -5.28 8.56
C GLN A 315 -7.39 -5.59 7.44
N ASN A 316 -6.11 -5.51 7.73
CA ASN A 316 -5.00 -5.55 6.77
C ASN A 316 -5.16 -4.42 5.72
N PRO A 317 -4.85 -3.17 6.07
CA PRO A 317 -4.97 -2.05 5.14
C PRO A 317 -3.99 -2.23 3.97
N THR A 318 -4.49 -1.99 2.75
CA THR A 318 -3.76 -2.16 1.49
C THR A 318 -3.42 -0.84 0.85
N SER A 319 -4.32 0.13 0.91
CA SER A 319 -4.06 1.42 0.27
C SER A 319 -4.72 2.59 1.00
N VAL A 320 -4.15 3.78 0.77
CA VAL A 320 -4.65 5.06 1.25
C VAL A 320 -4.86 5.99 0.06
N ALA A 321 -5.94 6.77 0.09
CA ALA A 321 -6.17 7.86 -0.85
C ALA A 321 -6.74 9.09 -0.11
N LEU A 322 -6.45 10.28 -0.63
CA LEU A 322 -6.96 11.54 -0.07
C LEU A 322 -7.67 12.38 -1.12
N ARG A 323 -8.70 13.09 -0.68
CA ARG A 323 -9.37 14.16 -1.42
C ARG A 323 -9.57 15.36 -0.50
N GLY A 324 -8.72 16.36 -0.65
CA GLY A 324 -8.60 17.41 0.36
C GLY A 324 -8.23 16.80 1.71
N ASP A 325 -9.03 17.09 2.74
CA ASP A 325 -8.82 16.52 4.08
C ASP A 325 -9.52 15.16 4.28
N ASP A 326 -10.33 14.69 3.34
CA ASP A 326 -10.97 13.37 3.43
C ASP A 326 -9.95 12.27 3.14
N VAL A 327 -9.77 11.35 4.08
CA VAL A 327 -8.88 10.18 4.00
C VAL A 327 -9.72 8.93 3.78
N TYR A 328 -9.30 8.08 2.87
CA TYR A 328 -9.91 6.81 2.54
C TYR A 328 -8.87 5.72 2.69
N VAL A 329 -9.19 4.65 3.41
CA VAL A 329 -8.31 3.49 3.62
C VAL A 329 -9.06 2.23 3.22
N LEU A 330 -8.49 1.44 2.31
CA LEU A 330 -8.98 0.11 1.99
C LEU A 330 -8.33 -0.93 2.90
N SER A 331 -9.11 -1.91 3.35
CA SER A 331 -8.67 -3.04 4.15
C SER A 331 -9.15 -4.34 3.50
N ALA A 332 -8.22 -5.21 3.09
CA ALA A 332 -8.51 -6.43 2.32
C ALA A 332 -8.88 -7.65 3.17
N ALA A 333 -8.63 -7.60 4.47
CA ALA A 333 -8.83 -8.72 5.40
C ALA A 333 -8.09 -10.01 5.01
N TYR A 334 -6.92 -9.91 4.38
CA TYR A 334 -6.16 -11.07 3.86
C TYR A 334 -5.83 -12.12 4.91
N THR A 335 -5.46 -11.69 6.11
CA THR A 335 -5.08 -12.58 7.21
C THR A 335 -6.05 -12.53 8.38
N THR A 336 -6.76 -11.43 8.56
CA THR A 336 -7.79 -11.29 9.59
C THR A 336 -9.04 -12.09 9.24
N ALA A 337 -9.31 -12.29 7.93
CA ALA A 337 -10.43 -13.03 7.38
C ALA A 337 -11.79 -12.63 8.01
N ALA A 338 -11.95 -11.33 8.32
CA ALA A 338 -13.12 -10.82 9.02
C ALA A 338 -13.94 -9.86 8.14
N ASP A 339 -13.53 -8.61 8.05
CA ASP A 339 -14.34 -7.53 7.46
C ASP A 339 -13.52 -6.70 6.46
N PRO A 340 -13.44 -7.12 5.18
CA PRO A 340 -12.87 -6.25 4.16
C PRO A 340 -13.73 -4.99 4.03
N ASN A 341 -13.10 -3.80 4.08
CA ASN A 341 -13.84 -2.57 4.20
C ASN A 341 -13.15 -1.36 3.55
N LEU A 342 -13.93 -0.28 3.42
CA LEU A 342 -13.48 1.06 3.14
C LEU A 342 -13.71 1.91 4.39
N LEU A 343 -12.63 2.29 5.05
CA LEU A 343 -12.65 3.24 6.16
C LEU A 343 -12.51 4.66 5.63
N ARG A 344 -13.23 5.59 6.23
CA ARG A 344 -13.13 7.03 5.97
C ARG A 344 -12.79 7.76 7.26
N ALA A 345 -11.90 8.77 7.15
CA ALA A 345 -11.49 9.67 8.22
C ALA A 345 -11.29 11.08 7.68
N ARG A 346 -10.97 12.05 8.53
CA ARG A 346 -10.57 13.40 8.16
C ARG A 346 -9.21 13.72 8.74
N LEU A 347 -8.35 14.27 7.89
CA LEU A 347 -7.04 14.78 8.29
C LEU A 347 -7.22 16.20 8.88
N HIS A 348 -6.90 16.35 10.17
CA HIS A 348 -6.81 17.64 10.80
C HIS A 348 -5.34 17.98 11.06
N ASP A 349 -4.92 19.16 10.64
CA ASP A 349 -3.69 19.76 11.14
C ASP A 349 -4.04 20.91 12.07
N HIS A 350 -3.54 20.84 13.26
CA HIS A 350 -3.43 22.03 14.08
C HIS A 350 -2.34 22.90 13.42
N ARG A 351 -2.77 24.03 12.87
CA ARG A 351 -1.87 25.11 12.43
C ARG A 351 -1.18 25.72 13.64
#